data_c42fd15cc04a1ee58c6f6bd5ba130f74
#
_entry.id   c42fd15cc04a1ee58c6f6bd5ba130f74
#
_cell.length_a   1.000
_cell.length_b   1.000
_cell.length_c   1.000
_cell.angle_alpha   90.00
_cell.angle_beta   90.00
_cell.angle_gamma   90.00
#
_symmetry.space_group_name_H-M   'P 1'
#
loop_
_entity.id
_entity.type
_entity.pdbx_description
1 polymer ?
#
loop_
_entity_poly.entity_id
_entity_poly.type
_entity_poly.pdbx_seq_one_letter_code
_entity_poly.pdbx_strand_id
1 'polypeptide(L)'
;LKVYDKKSKEEEFTGMSSGEKKYVLDLQTKDELNKTWLTNATVGYGNNKKKDLEAQVNYFRKNGENLSFIARSTNRYQNSTYKDNINNSLGLNMAHKFGGKFSLNGHVNYNLNRNGNISSMYQEQYLTGGNQYSASANEGNSKGRSVNSSLMGEWKVDKSTRVNFSGNFGYTPNQNESNSQSASFDAPPGVNHENLFSDFESVPRDIKVNRSENRSRSENESHRYHWAMGVMRRLNEKGTTLGLNIQNSDSWGNNESFSLSETTYFRLKDKNGNDSVLYRNQYLKSPQRNNSWRVGLSFTQPVGKKVRLRVAYNWSTRYERSNRDTYELSSLASSDIYGELPSGYEAGYVDSLSNRSHSRSNGHDLNVGVNYSDDTWMFNASLGVTPQRRTIDRKVGKLYADTAMNMIDFQPMIWMSWRKKEMRVSLNYNGNTRQPSLSDLMPLT
;
A
#
# COMPACT_ATOMS: atom_id res chain seq x y z
N LEU A 1 -32.78 12.43 11.81
CA LEU A 1 -32.09 11.88 10.65
C LEU A 1 -32.34 12.81 9.47
N LYS A 2 -31.33 13.48 8.97
CA LYS A 2 -31.45 14.29 7.75
C LYS A 2 -30.51 13.77 6.68
N VAL A 3 -31.07 13.52 5.50
CA VAL A 3 -30.30 13.16 4.30
C VAL A 3 -30.27 14.38 3.39
N TYR A 4 -29.08 14.83 3.03
CA TYR A 4 -28.93 15.96 2.12
C TYR A 4 -27.71 15.80 1.22
N ASP A 5 -27.76 16.45 0.05
CA ASP A 5 -26.64 16.54 -0.83
C ASP A 5 -25.58 17.47 -0.23
N LYS A 6 -24.43 16.93 0.12
CA LYS A 6 -23.33 17.72 0.66
C LYS A 6 -22.38 18.12 -0.47
N LYS A 7 -22.23 19.41 -0.68
CA LYS A 7 -21.16 19.96 -1.53
C LYS A 7 -19.80 19.70 -0.89
N SER A 8 -18.78 19.45 -1.72
CA SER A 8 -17.42 19.42 -1.21
C SER A 8 -17.04 20.77 -0.60
N LYS A 9 -16.10 20.79 0.34
CA LYS A 9 -15.64 22.05 0.95
C LYS A 9 -15.09 23.03 -0.09
N GLU A 10 -14.45 22.52 -1.12
CA GLU A 10 -13.98 23.31 -2.25
C GLU A 10 -15.15 23.84 -3.06
N GLU A 11 -16.17 23.03 -3.33
CA GLU A 11 -17.38 23.44 -4.04
C GLU A 11 -18.19 24.49 -3.27
N GLU A 12 -18.32 24.35 -1.94
CA GLU A 12 -18.95 25.38 -1.10
C GLU A 12 -18.22 26.72 -1.16
N PHE A 13 -16.89 26.67 -1.26
CA PHE A 13 -16.05 27.86 -1.20
C PHE A 13 -15.86 28.51 -2.57
N THR A 14 -15.60 27.73 -3.60
CA THR A 14 -15.35 28.19 -4.98
C THR A 14 -16.63 28.23 -5.80
N GLY A 15 -17.64 27.46 -5.41
CA GLY A 15 -18.86 27.21 -6.18
C GLY A 15 -18.64 26.33 -7.42
N MET A 16 -17.45 25.77 -7.62
CA MET A 16 -17.17 24.82 -8.71
C MET A 16 -17.66 23.43 -8.31
N SER A 17 -18.59 22.87 -9.09
CA SER A 17 -19.06 21.52 -8.86
C SER A 17 -18.08 20.49 -9.42
N SER A 18 -17.72 19.50 -8.60
CA SER A 18 -16.96 18.32 -9.05
C SER A 18 -17.83 17.32 -9.79
N GLY A 19 -19.15 17.53 -9.81
CA GLY A 19 -20.12 16.59 -10.39
C GLY A 19 -20.43 15.39 -9.52
N GLU A 20 -19.67 15.14 -8.47
CA GLU A 20 -19.96 14.09 -7.51
C GLU A 20 -21.00 14.57 -6.50
N LYS A 21 -22.14 13.88 -6.46
CA LYS A 21 -23.11 14.05 -5.38
C LYS A 21 -22.76 13.11 -4.24
N LYS A 22 -22.41 13.68 -3.10
CA LYS A 22 -22.23 12.92 -1.85
C LYS A 22 -23.47 13.11 -0.99
N TYR A 23 -24.28 12.05 -0.88
CA TYR A 23 -25.34 12.03 0.10
C TYR A 23 -24.73 11.85 1.48
N VAL A 24 -25.03 12.77 2.37
CA VAL A 24 -24.61 12.70 3.76
C VAL A 24 -25.81 12.46 4.63
N LEU A 25 -25.69 11.44 5.44
CA LEU A 25 -26.62 11.16 6.51
C LEU A 25 -26.16 11.92 7.75
N ASP A 26 -26.87 12.97 8.12
CA ASP A 26 -26.59 13.73 9.34
C ASP A 26 -27.28 13.03 10.53
N LEU A 27 -26.44 12.36 11.30
CA LEU A 27 -26.85 11.74 12.57
C LEU A 27 -26.60 12.77 13.69
N GLN A 28 -27.64 13.47 14.08
CA GLN A 28 -27.56 14.32 15.26
C GLN A 28 -27.78 13.46 16.51
N THR A 29 -26.82 13.45 17.40
CA THR A 29 -26.99 12.89 18.74
C THR A 29 -28.07 13.64 19.50
N LYS A 30 -28.96 12.90 20.16
CA LYS A 30 -29.95 13.49 21.06
C LYS A 30 -29.24 14.33 22.12
N ASP A 31 -29.88 15.41 22.58
CA ASP A 31 -29.34 16.28 23.63
C ASP A 31 -28.98 15.53 24.92
N GLU A 32 -29.63 14.42 25.18
CA GLU A 32 -29.39 13.49 26.30
C GLU A 32 -27.97 12.84 26.22
N LEU A 33 -27.40 12.70 25.03
CA LEU A 33 -26.06 12.12 24.82
C LEU A 33 -24.94 13.18 24.86
N ASN A 34 -25.23 14.42 25.24
CA ASN A 34 -24.21 15.44 25.40
C ASN A 34 -23.41 15.19 26.69
N LYS A 35 -22.08 15.16 26.60
CA LYS A 35 -21.16 14.81 27.70
C LYS A 35 -21.36 13.37 28.24
N THR A 36 -21.68 12.44 27.34
CA THR A 36 -22.00 11.06 27.70
C THR A 36 -20.81 10.15 27.38
N TRP A 37 -20.59 9.21 28.26
CA TRP A 37 -19.68 8.07 28.05
C TRP A 37 -20.48 6.85 27.64
N LEU A 38 -20.04 6.21 26.53
CA LEU A 38 -20.55 4.91 26.11
C LEU A 38 -19.42 3.91 26.15
N THR A 39 -19.61 2.84 26.90
CA THR A 39 -18.61 1.80 27.07
C THR A 39 -19.18 0.47 26.62
N ASN A 40 -18.47 -0.23 25.78
CA ASN A 40 -18.76 -1.61 25.39
C ASN A 40 -17.56 -2.47 25.77
N ALA A 41 -17.83 -3.63 26.36
CA ALA A 41 -16.82 -4.63 26.63
C ALA A 41 -17.33 -6.00 26.20
N THR A 42 -16.51 -6.73 25.50
CA THR A 42 -16.75 -8.12 25.09
C THR A 42 -15.64 -8.99 25.65
N VAL A 43 -16.04 -10.06 26.35
CA VAL A 43 -15.12 -11.06 26.85
C VAL A 43 -15.58 -12.41 26.36
N GLY A 44 -14.79 -13.03 25.50
CA GLY A 44 -15.00 -14.37 25.00
C GLY A 44 -13.83 -15.26 25.40
N TYR A 45 -14.11 -16.44 25.95
CA TYR A 45 -13.14 -17.47 26.21
C TYR A 45 -13.65 -18.81 25.67
N GLY A 46 -12.80 -19.52 24.95
CA GLY A 46 -13.15 -20.78 24.29
C GLY A 46 -12.16 -21.89 24.59
N ASN A 47 -12.44 -23.07 24.11
CA ASN A 47 -11.55 -24.22 24.16
C ASN A 47 -10.19 -23.90 23.55
N ASN A 48 -9.13 -24.65 23.91
CA ASN A 48 -7.78 -24.48 23.39
C ASN A 48 -7.18 -23.08 23.61
N LYS A 49 -7.46 -22.47 24.76
CA LYS A 49 -6.96 -21.14 25.15
C LYS A 49 -7.38 -20.02 24.18
N LYS A 50 -8.50 -20.18 23.47
CA LYS A 50 -9.03 -19.14 22.62
C LYS A 50 -9.60 -18.01 23.43
N LYS A 51 -9.32 -16.78 23.01
CA LYS A 51 -9.82 -15.56 23.65
C LYS A 51 -10.29 -14.54 22.60
N ASP A 52 -11.27 -13.76 22.98
CA ASP A 52 -11.73 -12.60 22.22
C ASP A 52 -12.10 -11.51 23.23
N LEU A 53 -11.23 -10.53 23.37
CA LEU A 53 -11.37 -9.44 24.32
C LEU A 53 -11.45 -8.15 23.53
N GLU A 54 -12.50 -7.38 23.78
CA GLU A 54 -12.69 -6.07 23.20
C GLU A 54 -13.17 -5.10 24.26
N ALA A 55 -12.60 -3.92 24.28
CA ALA A 55 -13.04 -2.80 25.11
C ALA A 55 -13.11 -1.54 24.22
N GLN A 56 -14.22 -0.86 24.27
CA GLN A 56 -14.43 0.40 23.58
C GLN A 56 -15.01 1.41 24.55
N VAL A 57 -14.38 2.56 24.62
CA VAL A 57 -14.83 3.69 25.44
C VAL A 57 -14.96 4.89 24.51
N ASN A 58 -16.15 5.48 24.47
CA ASN A 58 -16.45 6.64 23.65
C ASN A 58 -16.97 7.75 24.55
N TYR A 59 -16.44 8.95 24.35
CA TYR A 59 -16.96 10.16 24.97
C TYR A 59 -17.50 11.07 23.87
N PHE A 60 -18.74 11.47 23.99
CA PHE A 60 -19.44 12.32 23.04
C PHE A 60 -19.80 13.68 23.64
N ARG A 61 -19.63 14.72 22.83
CA ARG A 61 -20.11 16.06 23.12
C ARG A 61 -20.98 16.59 21.98
N LYS A 62 -21.76 17.62 22.26
CA LYS A 62 -22.51 18.36 21.25
C LYS A 62 -21.59 18.79 20.10
N ASN A 63 -22.14 18.96 18.91
CA ASN A 63 -21.44 19.40 17.69
C ASN A 63 -20.47 18.39 17.07
N GLY A 64 -20.60 17.09 17.35
CA GLY A 64 -19.78 16.04 16.76
C GLY A 64 -18.37 15.95 17.35
N GLU A 65 -18.15 16.53 18.52
CA GLU A 65 -16.92 16.30 19.27
C GLU A 65 -16.94 14.90 19.89
N ASN A 66 -15.89 14.17 19.73
CA ASN A 66 -15.74 12.83 20.31
C ASN A 66 -14.29 12.48 20.64
N LEU A 67 -14.16 11.58 21.60
CA LEU A 67 -12.93 10.88 21.93
C LEU A 67 -13.29 9.40 22.05
N SER A 68 -12.59 8.55 21.32
CA SER A 68 -12.80 7.10 21.34
C SER A 68 -11.50 6.38 21.62
N PHE A 69 -11.56 5.43 22.54
CA PHE A 69 -10.49 4.47 22.80
C PHE A 69 -11.02 3.07 22.51
N ILE A 70 -10.26 2.29 21.74
CA ILE A 70 -10.59 0.93 21.35
C ILE A 70 -9.39 0.04 21.65
N ALA A 71 -9.61 -1.04 22.38
CA ALA A 71 -8.60 -2.06 22.64
C ALA A 71 -9.17 -3.42 22.27
N ARG A 72 -8.44 -4.20 21.48
CA ARG A 72 -8.85 -5.54 21.08
C ARG A 72 -7.68 -6.51 21.20
N SER A 73 -7.96 -7.70 21.72
CA SER A 73 -7.02 -8.82 21.76
C SER A 73 -7.75 -10.11 21.43
N THR A 74 -7.39 -10.73 20.33
CA THR A 74 -8.03 -11.96 19.89
C THR A 74 -7.00 -12.95 19.35
N ASN A 75 -7.22 -14.25 19.63
CA ASN A 75 -6.50 -15.36 19.03
C ASN A 75 -7.48 -16.39 18.43
N ARG A 76 -8.67 -15.94 18.01
CA ARG A 76 -9.64 -16.80 17.34
C ARG A 76 -9.12 -17.23 15.98
N TYR A 77 -9.25 -18.51 15.68
CA TYR A 77 -8.98 -19.03 14.34
C TYR A 77 -10.21 -18.86 13.47
N GLN A 78 -9.99 -18.51 12.23
CA GLN A 78 -11.05 -18.55 11.23
C GLN A 78 -11.05 -19.87 10.46
N ASN A 79 -9.91 -20.59 10.39
CA ASN A 79 -9.79 -21.89 9.71
C ASN A 79 -8.83 -22.83 10.45
N SER A 80 -8.99 -24.14 10.25
CA SER A 80 -8.15 -25.20 10.87
C SER A 80 -6.69 -25.23 10.40
N THR A 81 -6.38 -24.54 9.30
CA THR A 81 -5.03 -24.46 8.71
C THR A 81 -4.13 -23.40 9.34
N TYR A 82 -4.64 -22.63 10.30
CA TYR A 82 -3.87 -21.57 10.95
C TYR A 82 -3.35 -21.98 12.33
N LYS A 83 -2.06 -21.80 12.52
CA LYS A 83 -1.36 -22.00 13.79
C LYS A 83 -1.10 -20.64 14.42
N ASP A 84 -1.51 -20.45 15.68
CA ASP A 84 -1.17 -19.27 16.50
C ASP A 84 -1.50 -17.88 15.92
N ASN A 85 -2.73 -17.68 15.49
CA ASN A 85 -3.19 -16.34 15.10
C ASN A 85 -3.44 -15.47 16.33
N ILE A 86 -2.72 -14.36 16.42
CA ILE A 86 -2.91 -13.34 17.45
C ILE A 86 -3.11 -12.00 16.74
N ASN A 87 -4.17 -11.30 17.11
CA ASN A 87 -4.42 -9.95 16.64
C ASN A 87 -4.71 -9.06 17.84
N ASN A 88 -3.80 -8.13 18.13
CA ASN A 88 -3.96 -7.12 19.17
C ASN A 88 -3.99 -5.75 18.52
N SER A 89 -4.94 -4.92 18.89
CA SER A 89 -5.03 -3.55 18.40
C SER A 89 -5.40 -2.58 19.50
N LEU A 90 -4.81 -1.39 19.41
CA LEU A 90 -5.15 -0.23 20.24
C LEU A 90 -5.44 0.93 19.29
N GLY A 91 -6.55 1.61 19.50
CA GLY A 91 -6.99 2.75 18.71
C GLY A 91 -7.39 3.92 19.58
N LEU A 92 -6.95 5.10 19.22
CA LEU A 92 -7.39 6.37 19.77
C LEU A 92 -7.91 7.23 18.63
N ASN A 93 -9.17 7.69 18.72
CA ASN A 93 -9.74 8.61 17.76
C ASN A 93 -10.21 9.86 18.48
N MET A 94 -9.99 11.01 17.87
CA MET A 94 -10.35 12.30 18.43
C MET A 94 -10.96 13.19 17.35
N ALA A 95 -12.07 13.86 17.68
CA ALA A 95 -12.60 14.96 16.91
C ALA A 95 -12.97 16.11 17.86
N HIS A 96 -12.43 17.29 17.61
CA HIS A 96 -12.69 18.46 18.45
C HIS A 96 -12.82 19.74 17.62
N LYS A 97 -13.69 20.65 18.09
CA LYS A 97 -13.91 21.96 17.50
C LYS A 97 -13.60 23.06 18.50
N PHE A 98 -12.65 23.89 18.18
CA PHE A 98 -12.23 25.02 18.99
C PHE A 98 -12.94 26.31 18.52
N GLY A 99 -13.82 26.85 19.34
CA GLY A 99 -14.48 28.14 19.10
C GLY A 99 -15.23 28.23 17.76
N GLY A 100 -15.64 27.13 17.16
CA GLY A 100 -16.34 27.09 15.88
C GLY A 100 -15.50 27.47 14.63
N LYS A 101 -14.27 27.93 14.82
CA LYS A 101 -13.37 28.33 13.74
C LYS A 101 -12.31 27.31 13.38
N PHE A 102 -11.87 26.50 14.34
CA PHE A 102 -10.85 25.49 14.14
C PHE A 102 -11.41 24.11 14.48
N SER A 103 -11.25 23.16 13.58
CA SER A 103 -11.60 21.76 13.80
C SER A 103 -10.39 20.87 13.62
N LEU A 104 -10.23 19.91 14.52
CA LEU A 104 -9.14 18.94 14.52
C LEU A 104 -9.73 17.55 14.62
N ASN A 105 -9.31 16.66 13.72
CA ASN A 105 -9.63 15.25 13.76
C ASN A 105 -8.33 14.46 13.67
N GLY A 106 -8.21 13.44 14.47
CA GLY A 106 -7.01 12.60 14.46
C GLY A 106 -7.30 11.20 14.92
N HIS A 107 -6.44 10.27 14.50
CA HIS A 107 -6.42 8.93 15.05
C HIS A 107 -5.01 8.39 15.13
N VAL A 108 -4.81 7.51 16.09
CA VAL A 108 -3.60 6.69 16.24
C VAL A 108 -4.05 5.26 16.44
N ASN A 109 -3.51 4.35 15.62
CA ASN A 109 -3.76 2.93 15.72
C ASN A 109 -2.44 2.18 15.84
N TYR A 110 -2.35 1.32 16.83
CA TYR A 110 -1.30 0.33 16.99
C TYR A 110 -1.88 -1.05 16.75
N ASN A 111 -1.24 -1.85 15.89
CA ASN A 111 -1.63 -3.23 15.65
C ASN A 111 -0.41 -4.13 15.82
N LEU A 112 -0.64 -5.29 16.41
CA LEU A 112 0.31 -6.39 16.49
C LEU A 112 -0.40 -7.65 16.01
N ASN A 113 0.12 -8.20 14.90
CA ASN A 113 -0.41 -9.40 14.28
C ASN A 113 0.65 -10.49 14.32
N ARG A 114 0.26 -11.69 14.70
CA ARG A 114 1.05 -12.89 14.56
C ARG A 114 0.19 -13.94 13.87
N ASN A 115 0.65 -14.40 12.72
CA ASN A 115 -0.09 -15.37 11.92
C ASN A 115 0.83 -16.54 11.59
N GLY A 116 0.37 -17.75 11.87
CA GLY A 116 1.01 -18.97 11.41
C GLY A 116 0.09 -19.69 10.41
N ASN A 117 0.66 -20.25 9.37
CA ASN A 117 -0.07 -21.07 8.43
C ASN A 117 0.68 -22.38 8.18
N ILE A 118 -0.08 -23.44 8.00
CA ILE A 118 0.42 -24.73 7.55
C ILE A 118 -0.46 -25.12 6.36
N SER A 119 0.16 -25.50 5.27
CA SER A 119 -0.54 -25.98 4.09
C SER A 119 0.20 -27.15 3.46
N SER A 120 -0.53 -28.12 2.97
CA SER A 120 -0.03 -29.22 2.16
C SER A 120 -0.88 -29.34 0.91
N MET A 121 -0.25 -29.70 -0.19
CA MET A 121 -0.92 -29.93 -1.46
C MET A 121 -0.30 -31.15 -2.13
N TYR A 122 -1.16 -31.97 -2.69
CA TYR A 122 -0.80 -33.01 -3.61
C TYR A 122 -1.55 -32.80 -4.92
N GLN A 123 -0.85 -32.89 -6.04
CA GLN A 123 -1.41 -32.62 -7.36
C GLN A 123 -0.99 -33.69 -8.35
N GLU A 124 -1.93 -34.15 -9.14
CA GLU A 124 -1.71 -34.92 -10.35
C GLU A 124 -2.00 -34.06 -11.55
N GLN A 125 -1.05 -33.96 -12.47
CA GLN A 125 -1.18 -33.21 -13.72
C GLN A 125 -1.19 -34.17 -14.90
N TYR A 126 -2.27 -34.18 -15.66
CA TYR A 126 -2.45 -35.00 -16.86
C TYR A 126 -1.80 -34.31 -18.05
N LEU A 127 -0.73 -34.93 -18.57
CA LEU A 127 0.03 -34.41 -19.72
C LEU A 127 -0.01 -35.45 -20.85
N THR A 128 0.13 -35.01 -22.10
CA THR A 128 0.17 -35.83 -23.29
C THR A 128 1.34 -36.85 -23.30
N GLY A 129 2.41 -36.55 -22.54
CA GLY A 129 3.60 -37.42 -22.43
C GLY A 129 3.67 -38.28 -21.17
N GLY A 130 2.61 -38.33 -20.38
CA GLY A 130 2.55 -39.05 -19.10
C GLY A 130 2.17 -38.14 -17.95
N ASN A 131 1.53 -38.69 -16.94
CA ASN A 131 1.11 -37.90 -15.78
C ASN A 131 2.32 -37.52 -14.93
N GLN A 132 2.27 -36.30 -14.36
CA GLN A 132 3.24 -35.80 -13.40
C GLN A 132 2.56 -35.65 -12.04
N TYR A 133 3.25 -36.09 -11.00
CA TYR A 133 2.78 -35.97 -9.62
C TYR A 133 3.66 -35.04 -8.85
N SER A 134 3.06 -34.15 -8.07
CA SER A 134 3.80 -33.21 -7.23
C SER A 134 3.17 -33.09 -5.85
N ALA A 135 4.00 -32.89 -4.87
CA ALA A 135 3.59 -32.59 -3.51
C ALA A 135 4.33 -31.38 -2.98
N SER A 136 3.66 -30.62 -2.14
CA SER A 136 4.29 -29.54 -1.39
C SER A 136 3.73 -29.46 0.02
N ALA A 137 4.58 -29.08 0.95
CA ALA A 137 4.22 -28.72 2.31
C ALA A 137 4.87 -27.39 2.64
N ASN A 138 4.11 -26.49 3.24
CA ASN A 138 4.59 -25.17 3.63
C ASN A 138 4.14 -24.85 5.04
N GLU A 139 5.08 -24.37 5.86
CA GLU A 139 4.83 -23.81 7.17
C GLU A 139 5.37 -22.38 7.19
N GLY A 140 4.53 -21.41 7.51
CA GLY A 140 4.88 -20.01 7.55
C GLY A 140 4.47 -19.36 8.86
N ASN A 141 5.31 -18.44 9.33
CA ASN A 141 5.04 -17.59 10.46
C ASN A 141 5.28 -16.13 10.08
N SER A 142 4.32 -15.28 10.37
CA SER A 142 4.42 -13.83 10.16
C SER A 142 4.16 -13.10 11.47
N LYS A 143 5.02 -12.14 11.79
CA LYS A 143 4.88 -11.25 12.94
C LYS A 143 5.00 -9.82 12.47
N GLY A 144 3.88 -9.10 12.46
CA GLY A 144 3.80 -7.71 12.05
C GLY A 144 3.43 -6.81 13.21
N ARG A 145 3.98 -5.61 13.19
CA ARG A 145 3.54 -4.50 14.03
C ARG A 145 3.24 -3.33 13.11
N SER A 146 2.29 -2.50 13.47
CA SER A 146 2.09 -1.24 12.77
C SER A 146 1.64 -0.15 13.71
N VAL A 147 2.19 1.03 13.50
CA VAL A 147 1.68 2.28 14.06
C VAL A 147 1.23 3.12 12.90
N ASN A 148 -0.03 3.51 12.90
CA ASN A 148 -0.59 4.41 11.91
C ASN A 148 -1.26 5.57 12.64
N SER A 149 -0.93 6.78 12.23
CA SER A 149 -1.56 7.98 12.76
C SER A 149 -1.97 8.91 11.64
N SER A 150 -3.08 9.59 11.83
CA SER A 150 -3.47 10.70 10.98
C SER A 150 -3.96 11.88 11.78
N LEU A 151 -3.72 13.06 11.25
CA LEU A 151 -4.19 14.32 11.81
C LEU A 151 -4.72 15.16 10.66
N MET A 152 -5.94 15.67 10.80
CA MET A 152 -6.58 16.56 9.84
C MET A 152 -7.14 17.76 10.57
N GLY A 153 -6.87 18.96 10.05
CA GLY A 153 -7.39 20.20 10.61
C GLY A 153 -7.95 21.11 9.55
N GLU A 154 -8.93 21.88 9.96
CA GLU A 154 -9.51 22.96 9.18
C GLU A 154 -9.59 24.20 10.06
N TRP A 155 -9.05 25.29 9.58
CA TRP A 155 -9.09 26.58 10.24
C TRP A 155 -9.79 27.60 9.33
N LYS A 156 -10.91 28.10 9.80
CA LYS A 156 -11.63 29.24 9.21
C LYS A 156 -11.05 30.51 9.83
N VAL A 157 -9.98 31.02 9.21
CA VAL A 157 -9.29 32.24 9.70
C VAL A 157 -10.26 33.39 9.78
N ASP A 158 -11.00 33.59 8.69
CA ASP A 158 -12.07 34.58 8.55
C ASP A 158 -13.15 34.06 7.58
N LYS A 159 -14.10 34.91 7.18
CA LYS A 159 -15.17 34.55 6.21
C LYS A 159 -14.63 34.27 4.80
N SER A 160 -13.43 34.74 4.48
CA SER A 160 -12.83 34.71 3.16
C SER A 160 -11.62 33.78 3.09
N THR A 161 -11.09 33.27 4.21
CA THR A 161 -9.85 32.52 4.26
C THR A 161 -10.05 31.23 5.02
N ARG A 162 -9.68 30.10 4.38
CA ARG A 162 -9.65 28.75 4.98
C ARG A 162 -8.27 28.15 4.81
N VAL A 163 -7.81 27.50 5.86
CA VAL A 163 -6.57 26.71 5.89
C VAL A 163 -6.94 25.28 6.23
N ASN A 164 -6.51 24.35 5.43
CA ASN A 164 -6.65 22.93 5.70
C ASN A 164 -5.25 22.33 5.84
N PHE A 165 -5.07 21.42 6.77
CA PHE A 165 -3.86 20.61 6.85
C PHE A 165 -4.22 19.16 7.11
N SER A 166 -3.37 18.29 6.64
CA SER A 166 -3.45 16.86 6.93
C SER A 166 -2.05 16.28 7.06
N GLY A 167 -1.90 15.29 7.95
CA GLY A 167 -0.68 14.54 8.13
C GLY A 167 -1.02 13.09 8.38
N ASN A 168 -0.24 12.19 7.80
CA ASN A 168 -0.32 10.76 8.04
C ASN A 168 1.08 10.23 8.30
N PHE A 169 1.20 9.38 9.30
CA PHE A 169 2.44 8.66 9.64
C PHE A 169 2.13 7.19 9.72
N GLY A 170 3.01 6.37 9.16
CA GLY A 170 2.95 4.91 9.25
C GLY A 170 4.33 4.33 9.52
N TYR A 171 4.41 3.41 10.45
CA TYR A 171 5.59 2.60 10.73
C TYR A 171 5.17 1.13 10.80
N THR A 172 5.80 0.30 9.99
CA THR A 172 5.40 -1.10 9.84
C THR A 172 6.64 -2.00 9.75
N PRO A 173 7.16 -2.48 10.89
CA PRO A 173 8.09 -3.60 10.90
C PRO A 173 7.34 -4.92 10.76
N ASN A 174 7.86 -5.82 9.94
CA ASN A 174 7.30 -7.14 9.70
C ASN A 174 8.42 -8.17 9.57
N GLN A 175 8.23 -9.32 10.21
CA GLN A 175 9.13 -10.48 10.13
C GLN A 175 8.33 -11.66 9.61
N ASN A 176 8.85 -12.31 8.57
CA ASN A 176 8.26 -13.52 8.01
C ASN A 176 9.30 -14.64 8.01
N GLU A 177 8.85 -15.83 8.37
CA GLU A 177 9.62 -17.06 8.28
C GLU A 177 8.79 -18.08 7.52
N SER A 178 9.40 -18.81 6.61
CA SER A 178 8.73 -19.85 5.84
C SER A 178 9.67 -21.02 5.63
N ASN A 179 9.16 -22.22 5.87
CA ASN A 179 9.77 -23.48 5.50
C ASN A 179 8.87 -24.18 4.49
N SER A 180 9.40 -24.51 3.33
CA SER A 180 8.66 -25.22 2.31
C SER A 180 9.44 -26.42 1.81
N GLN A 181 8.74 -27.52 1.62
CA GLN A 181 9.24 -28.74 0.99
C GLN A 181 8.39 -29.01 -0.25
N SER A 182 9.01 -29.43 -1.32
CA SER A 182 8.31 -29.85 -2.52
C SER A 182 9.02 -31.05 -3.15
N ALA A 183 8.26 -31.89 -3.81
CA ALA A 183 8.79 -33.02 -4.54
C ALA A 183 7.97 -33.31 -5.78
N SER A 184 8.60 -33.83 -6.82
CA SER A 184 7.96 -34.28 -8.05
C SER A 184 8.27 -35.73 -8.33
N PHE A 185 7.29 -36.42 -8.94
CA PHE A 185 7.36 -37.87 -9.23
C PHE A 185 6.76 -38.13 -10.60
N ASP A 186 7.24 -39.21 -11.25
CA ASP A 186 6.70 -39.67 -12.54
C ASP A 186 5.55 -40.69 -12.39
N ALA A 187 5.34 -41.20 -11.16
CA ALA A 187 4.24 -42.09 -10.80
C ALA A 187 3.72 -41.76 -9.39
N PRO A 188 2.53 -42.21 -9.01
CA PRO A 188 2.02 -42.05 -7.66
C PRO A 188 3.01 -42.54 -6.61
N PRO A 189 3.35 -41.75 -5.57
CA PRO A 189 4.40 -42.09 -4.61
C PRO A 189 4.06 -43.29 -3.71
N GLY A 190 2.81 -43.76 -3.67
CA GLY A 190 2.41 -44.95 -2.92
C GLY A 190 2.38 -44.78 -1.40
N VAL A 191 2.59 -43.59 -0.89
CA VAL A 191 2.56 -43.21 0.54
C VAL A 191 1.41 -42.25 0.83
N ASN A 192 1.00 -42.18 2.10
CA ASN A 192 -0.02 -41.21 2.48
C ASN A 192 0.47 -39.81 2.22
N HIS A 193 -0.35 -39.00 1.53
CA HIS A 193 -0.02 -37.63 1.15
C HIS A 193 0.26 -36.70 2.34
N GLU A 194 -0.37 -36.92 3.49
CA GLU A 194 -0.15 -36.14 4.71
C GLU A 194 1.26 -36.38 5.29
N ASN A 195 1.81 -37.56 5.10
CA ASN A 195 3.11 -37.94 5.65
C ASN A 195 4.21 -38.06 4.58
N LEU A 196 3.94 -37.61 3.36
CA LEU A 196 4.82 -37.83 2.22
C LEU A 196 6.26 -37.39 2.45
N PHE A 197 6.46 -36.22 3.09
CA PHE A 197 7.81 -35.73 3.33
C PHE A 197 8.51 -36.37 4.52
N SER A 198 7.78 -36.90 5.52
CA SER A 198 8.35 -37.71 6.60
C SER A 198 8.72 -39.12 6.12
N ASP A 199 7.90 -39.67 5.21
CA ASP A 199 8.07 -41.03 4.67
C ASP A 199 8.74 -41.02 3.29
N PHE A 200 9.37 -39.90 2.89
CA PHE A 200 9.95 -39.71 1.56
C PHE A 200 10.95 -40.78 1.17
N GLU A 201 11.71 -41.29 2.12
CA GLU A 201 12.69 -42.34 1.86
C GLU A 201 12.04 -43.69 1.46
N SER A 202 10.79 -43.90 1.87
CA SER A 202 10.00 -45.08 1.50
C SER A 202 9.47 -45.04 0.06
N VAL A 203 9.48 -43.86 -0.57
CA VAL A 203 9.07 -43.75 -1.98
C VAL A 203 10.12 -44.41 -2.88
N PRO A 204 9.72 -45.22 -3.86
CA PRO A 204 10.66 -45.86 -4.80
C PRO A 204 11.53 -44.81 -5.52
N ARG A 205 12.83 -45.12 -5.63
CA ARG A 205 13.79 -44.15 -6.19
C ARG A 205 13.55 -43.88 -7.68
N ASP A 206 13.12 -44.87 -8.42
CA ASP A 206 12.89 -44.85 -9.88
C ASP A 206 11.80 -43.87 -10.29
N ILE A 207 10.87 -43.55 -9.39
CA ILE A 207 9.82 -42.54 -9.63
C ILE A 207 10.17 -41.15 -9.12
N LYS A 208 11.20 -40.97 -8.28
CA LYS A 208 11.63 -39.67 -7.77
C LYS A 208 12.25 -38.85 -8.89
N VAL A 209 11.76 -37.63 -9.10
CA VAL A 209 12.31 -36.65 -10.05
C VAL A 209 13.20 -35.64 -9.32
N ASN A 210 12.63 -34.93 -8.38
CA ASN A 210 13.35 -33.99 -7.53
C ASN A 210 12.71 -33.84 -6.13
N ARG A 211 13.48 -33.30 -5.20
CA ARG A 211 13.01 -32.82 -3.90
C ARG A 211 13.67 -31.49 -3.62
N SER A 212 12.91 -30.51 -3.20
CA SER A 212 13.40 -29.19 -2.82
C SER A 212 12.99 -28.86 -1.40
N GLU A 213 13.93 -28.35 -0.62
CA GLU A 213 13.70 -27.75 0.69
C GLU A 213 14.12 -26.30 0.63
N ASN A 214 13.21 -25.40 1.02
CA ASN A 214 13.48 -23.98 1.04
C ASN A 214 13.13 -23.41 2.41
N ARG A 215 14.04 -22.63 2.98
CA ARG A 215 13.84 -21.86 4.20
C ARG A 215 14.06 -20.40 3.87
N SER A 216 13.13 -19.57 4.26
CA SER A 216 13.27 -18.12 4.10
C SER A 216 12.92 -17.40 5.38
N ARG A 217 13.69 -16.37 5.68
CA ARG A 217 13.40 -15.41 6.75
C ARG A 217 13.57 -14.01 6.18
N SER A 218 12.57 -13.18 6.34
CA SER A 218 12.64 -11.78 5.91
C SER A 218 12.25 -10.84 7.03
N GLU A 219 12.97 -9.75 7.13
CA GLU A 219 12.67 -8.63 8.01
C GLU A 219 12.49 -7.39 7.15
N ASN A 220 11.31 -6.83 7.21
CA ASN A 220 10.95 -5.64 6.46
C ASN A 220 10.60 -4.52 7.42
N GLU A 221 11.22 -3.38 7.24
CA GLU A 221 10.91 -2.17 7.99
C GLU A 221 10.50 -1.08 7.00
N SER A 222 9.34 -0.49 7.22
CA SER A 222 8.78 0.55 6.36
C SER A 222 8.27 1.71 7.17
N HIS A 223 8.72 2.90 6.78
CA HIS A 223 8.26 4.19 7.28
C HIS A 223 7.54 4.93 6.16
N ARG A 224 6.41 5.53 6.48
CA ARG A 224 5.64 6.36 5.56
C ARG A 224 5.22 7.64 6.27
N TYR A 225 5.40 8.73 5.59
CA TYR A 225 5.06 10.04 6.08
C TYR A 225 4.47 10.88 4.93
N HIS A 226 3.33 11.47 5.19
CA HIS A 226 2.66 12.34 4.24
C HIS A 226 2.07 13.53 4.98
N TRP A 227 2.26 14.72 4.45
CA TRP A 227 1.54 15.89 4.91
C TRP A 227 1.12 16.78 3.74
N ALA A 228 0.02 17.48 3.93
CA ALA A 228 -0.49 18.46 3.00
C ALA A 228 -1.03 19.67 3.74
N MET A 229 -0.81 20.83 3.18
CA MET A 229 -1.37 22.11 3.64
C MET A 229 -1.98 22.85 2.46
N GLY A 230 -3.23 23.26 2.62
CA GLY A 230 -3.95 24.06 1.63
C GLY A 230 -4.45 25.37 2.24
N VAL A 231 -4.28 26.45 1.52
CA VAL A 231 -4.83 27.77 1.85
C VAL A 231 -5.73 28.20 0.71
N MET A 232 -6.97 28.53 1.00
CA MET A 232 -7.91 29.10 0.04
C MET A 232 -8.38 30.46 0.53
N ARG A 233 -8.30 31.46 -0.35
CA ARG A 233 -8.78 32.82 -0.07
C ARG A 233 -9.74 33.29 -1.14
N ARG A 234 -10.92 33.76 -0.71
CA ARG A 234 -11.87 34.48 -1.55
C ARG A 234 -11.45 35.91 -1.63
N LEU A 235 -11.24 36.45 -2.86
CA LEU A 235 -10.70 37.76 -3.09
C LEU A 235 -11.80 38.83 -3.18
N ASN A 236 -13.03 38.45 -3.52
CA ASN A 236 -14.17 39.36 -3.64
C ASN A 236 -15.50 38.62 -3.40
N GLU A 237 -16.57 39.40 -3.29
CA GLU A 237 -17.93 38.89 -3.09
C GLU A 237 -18.48 38.09 -4.27
N LYS A 238 -17.96 38.31 -5.49
CA LYS A 238 -18.33 37.54 -6.69
C LYS A 238 -17.83 36.09 -6.64
N GLY A 239 -16.95 35.79 -5.68
CA GLY A 239 -16.44 34.41 -5.48
C GLY A 239 -15.15 34.11 -6.22
N THR A 240 -14.39 35.12 -6.66
CA THR A 240 -13.02 34.92 -7.16
C THR A 240 -12.17 34.37 -6.05
N THR A 241 -11.46 33.21 -6.30
CA THR A 241 -10.67 32.53 -5.27
C THR A 241 -9.24 32.28 -5.73
N LEU A 242 -8.32 32.38 -4.79
CA LEU A 242 -6.93 31.97 -4.92
C LEU A 242 -6.68 30.80 -3.97
N GLY A 243 -6.04 29.76 -4.47
CA GLY A 243 -5.66 28.60 -3.68
C GLY A 243 -4.16 28.31 -3.78
N LEU A 244 -3.55 27.98 -2.65
CA LEU A 244 -2.20 27.42 -2.54
C LEU A 244 -2.31 26.05 -1.90
N ASN A 245 -1.63 25.06 -2.47
CA ASN A 245 -1.52 23.72 -1.91
C ASN A 245 -0.05 23.30 -1.89
N ILE A 246 0.42 22.79 -0.76
CA ILE A 246 1.76 22.25 -0.59
C ILE A 246 1.61 20.88 0.02
N GLN A 247 2.23 19.87 -0.58
CA GLN A 247 2.24 18.51 -0.05
C GLN A 247 3.60 17.85 -0.21
N ASN A 248 3.92 17.02 0.75
CA ASN A 248 5.08 16.15 0.72
C ASN A 248 4.68 14.73 1.09
N SER A 249 5.29 13.77 0.43
CA SER A 249 5.20 12.36 0.81
C SER A 249 6.61 11.78 0.79
N ASP A 250 7.02 11.18 1.89
CA ASP A 250 8.30 10.48 2.03
C ASP A 250 8.02 9.08 2.56
N SER A 251 8.61 8.08 1.94
CA SER A 251 8.60 6.71 2.40
C SER A 251 9.97 6.10 2.23
N TRP A 252 10.41 5.42 3.26
CA TRP A 252 11.68 4.69 3.24
C TRP A 252 11.52 3.38 3.99
N GLY A 253 12.33 2.43 3.63
CA GLY A 253 12.34 1.13 4.26
C GLY A 253 13.53 0.32 3.83
N ASN A 254 13.72 -0.77 4.54
CA ASN A 254 14.71 -1.78 4.23
C ASN A 254 14.05 -3.14 4.31
N ASN A 255 14.36 -4.00 3.37
CA ASN A 255 13.99 -5.40 3.42
C ASN A 255 15.28 -6.21 3.44
N GLU A 256 15.46 -6.99 4.49
CA GLU A 256 16.55 -7.95 4.64
C GLU A 256 15.97 -9.36 4.60
N SER A 257 16.56 -10.24 3.81
CA SER A 257 16.07 -11.60 3.74
C SER A 257 17.20 -12.62 3.58
N PHE A 258 17.04 -13.73 4.28
CA PHE A 258 17.85 -14.93 4.12
C PHE A 258 17.03 -15.95 3.34
N SER A 259 17.67 -16.63 2.41
CA SER A 259 17.07 -17.68 1.62
C SER A 259 18.04 -18.86 1.50
N LEU A 260 17.67 -19.97 2.09
CA LEU A 260 18.38 -21.24 1.98
C LEU A 260 17.53 -22.17 1.11
N SER A 261 18.11 -22.68 0.05
CA SER A 261 17.44 -23.61 -0.87
C SER A 261 18.36 -24.76 -1.19
N GLU A 262 17.86 -25.98 -1.02
CA GLU A 262 18.51 -27.21 -1.43
C GLU A 262 17.56 -27.99 -2.34
N THR A 263 18.00 -28.32 -3.55
CA THR A 263 17.23 -29.12 -4.50
C THR A 263 18.06 -30.32 -4.95
N THR A 264 17.58 -31.50 -4.63
CA THR A 264 18.17 -32.77 -5.07
C THR A 264 17.45 -33.26 -6.32
N TYR A 265 18.21 -33.54 -7.39
CA TYR A 265 17.73 -34.07 -8.65
C TYR A 265 18.09 -35.54 -8.75
N PHE A 266 17.14 -36.44 -8.60
CA PHE A 266 17.39 -37.91 -8.58
C PHE A 266 17.71 -38.48 -9.96
N ARG A 267 17.38 -37.75 -11.03
CA ARG A 267 17.64 -38.13 -12.43
C ARG A 267 18.91 -37.54 -13.02
N LEU A 268 19.51 -36.59 -12.34
CA LEU A 268 20.76 -35.97 -12.72
C LEU A 268 21.86 -36.44 -11.78
N LYS A 269 23.04 -36.72 -12.36
CA LYS A 269 24.21 -37.15 -11.59
C LYS A 269 25.27 -36.07 -11.60
N ASP A 270 25.95 -35.91 -10.49
CA ASP A 270 27.16 -35.12 -10.38
C ASP A 270 28.39 -35.83 -11.03
N LYS A 271 29.54 -35.16 -10.98
CA LYS A 271 30.78 -35.72 -11.54
C LYS A 271 31.25 -37.02 -10.83
N ASN A 272 30.78 -37.30 -9.64
CA ASN A 272 31.13 -38.44 -8.82
C ASN A 272 30.06 -39.57 -8.90
N GLY A 273 29.03 -39.40 -9.72
CA GLY A 273 27.92 -40.36 -9.88
C GLY A 273 26.84 -40.28 -8.81
N ASN A 274 26.92 -39.34 -7.87
CA ASN A 274 25.87 -39.04 -6.88
C ASN A 274 24.74 -38.25 -7.48
N ASP A 275 23.61 -38.15 -6.77
CA ASP A 275 22.52 -37.25 -7.17
C ASP A 275 23.00 -35.79 -7.20
N SER A 276 22.59 -35.07 -8.24
CA SER A 276 22.96 -33.67 -8.37
C SER A 276 22.19 -32.84 -7.34
N VAL A 277 22.91 -32.08 -6.53
CA VAL A 277 22.34 -31.16 -5.52
C VAL A 277 22.65 -29.77 -5.89
N LEU A 278 21.63 -28.93 -5.98
CA LEU A 278 21.73 -27.48 -6.11
C LEU A 278 21.49 -26.86 -4.74
N TYR A 279 22.54 -26.29 -4.16
CA TYR A 279 22.51 -25.62 -2.87
C TYR A 279 22.72 -24.12 -3.06
N ARG A 280 21.90 -23.30 -2.41
CA ARG A 280 22.00 -21.83 -2.36
C ARG A 280 21.75 -21.35 -0.96
N ASN A 281 22.60 -20.48 -0.46
CA ASN A 281 22.42 -19.76 0.78
C ASN A 281 22.68 -18.27 0.52
N GLN A 282 21.63 -17.47 0.49
CA GLN A 282 21.71 -16.08 0.05
C GLN A 282 21.17 -15.14 1.11
N TYR A 283 21.85 -14.01 1.25
CA TYR A 283 21.36 -12.84 1.96
C TYR A 283 21.07 -11.71 0.97
N LEU A 284 19.95 -11.06 1.17
CA LEU A 284 19.46 -9.97 0.35
C LEU A 284 19.20 -8.75 1.21
N LYS A 285 19.70 -7.58 0.78
CA LYS A 285 19.42 -6.30 1.40
C LYS A 285 18.85 -5.33 0.37
N SER A 286 17.66 -4.79 0.63
CA SER A 286 16.92 -3.97 -0.33
C SER A 286 16.43 -2.67 0.29
N PRO A 287 17.31 -1.66 0.48
CA PRO A 287 16.89 -0.34 0.93
C PRO A 287 16.14 0.41 -0.18
N GLN A 288 15.02 1.01 0.20
CA GLN A 288 14.17 1.78 -0.70
C GLN A 288 13.86 3.16 -0.12
N ARG A 289 13.75 4.17 -0.96
CA ARG A 289 13.25 5.50 -0.59
C ARG A 289 12.48 6.11 -1.75
N ASN A 290 11.35 6.72 -1.41
CA ASN A 290 10.53 7.49 -2.34
C ASN A 290 10.13 8.79 -1.66
N ASN A 291 10.57 9.92 -2.22
CA ASN A 291 10.23 11.25 -1.72
C ASN A 291 9.59 12.06 -2.85
N SER A 292 8.47 12.71 -2.57
CA SER A 292 7.78 13.55 -3.53
C SER A 292 7.28 14.84 -2.90
N TRP A 293 7.38 15.91 -3.68
CA TRP A 293 6.85 17.23 -3.36
C TRP A 293 5.89 17.68 -4.45
N ARG A 294 4.84 18.35 -4.04
CA ARG A 294 3.95 19.06 -4.94
C ARG A 294 3.60 20.42 -4.35
N VAL A 295 3.71 21.45 -5.18
CA VAL A 295 3.28 22.82 -4.85
C VAL A 295 2.33 23.27 -5.95
N GLY A 296 1.12 23.67 -5.58
CA GLY A 296 0.06 24.04 -6.51
C GLY A 296 -0.50 25.42 -6.20
N LEU A 297 -0.72 26.18 -7.24
CA LEU A 297 -1.46 27.45 -7.23
C LEU A 297 -2.71 27.30 -8.08
N SER A 298 -3.84 27.78 -7.62
CA SER A 298 -5.08 27.77 -8.38
C SER A 298 -5.80 29.09 -8.29
N PHE A 299 -6.34 29.54 -9.41
CA PHE A 299 -7.16 30.74 -9.52
C PHE A 299 -8.50 30.38 -10.15
N THR A 300 -9.58 30.78 -9.51
CA THR A 300 -10.94 30.55 -10.03
C THR A 300 -11.66 31.87 -10.13
N GLN A 301 -12.19 32.15 -11.32
CA GLN A 301 -12.91 33.39 -11.66
C GLN A 301 -14.34 33.06 -12.06
N PRO A 302 -15.37 33.49 -11.32
CA PRO A 302 -16.75 33.47 -11.79
C PRO A 302 -16.95 34.45 -12.94
N VAL A 303 -17.63 33.97 -14.01
CA VAL A 303 -18.07 34.76 -15.14
C VAL A 303 -19.60 34.72 -15.18
N GLY A 304 -20.21 35.74 -14.64
CA GLY A 304 -21.67 35.76 -14.40
C GLY A 304 -22.08 34.80 -13.27
N LYS A 305 -23.33 34.31 -13.33
CA LYS A 305 -23.92 33.47 -12.26
C LYS A 305 -23.69 31.97 -12.46
N LYS A 306 -23.46 31.52 -13.69
CA LYS A 306 -23.47 30.10 -14.06
C LYS A 306 -22.11 29.56 -14.47
N VAL A 307 -21.19 30.40 -14.93
CA VAL A 307 -19.89 29.99 -15.46
C VAL A 307 -18.77 30.33 -14.49
N ARG A 308 -17.80 29.43 -14.38
CA ARG A 308 -16.54 29.63 -13.65
C ARG A 308 -15.38 29.14 -14.50
N LEU A 309 -14.34 29.95 -14.55
CA LEU A 309 -13.07 29.62 -15.17
C LEU A 309 -12.07 29.29 -14.09
N ARG A 310 -11.27 28.26 -14.31
CA ARG A 310 -10.18 27.86 -13.41
C ARG A 310 -8.88 27.75 -14.19
N VAL A 311 -7.84 28.29 -13.61
CA VAL A 311 -6.46 28.06 -14.02
C VAL A 311 -5.72 27.52 -12.81
N ALA A 312 -5.01 26.42 -12.98
CA ALA A 312 -4.21 25.82 -11.93
C ALA A 312 -2.83 25.47 -12.48
N TYR A 313 -1.82 25.77 -11.70
CA TYR A 313 -0.44 25.39 -11.96
C TYR A 313 0.07 24.57 -10.80
N ASN A 314 0.69 23.39 -11.09
CA ASN A 314 1.33 22.56 -10.09
C ASN A 314 2.77 22.27 -10.52
N TRP A 315 3.69 22.49 -9.63
CA TRP A 315 5.04 21.96 -9.72
C TRP A 315 5.12 20.69 -8.88
N SER A 316 5.77 19.66 -9.42
CA SER A 316 5.99 18.41 -8.70
C SER A 316 7.40 17.89 -8.93
N THR A 317 7.98 17.30 -7.91
CA THR A 317 9.23 16.54 -8.02
C THR A 317 9.09 15.24 -7.28
N ARG A 318 9.71 14.19 -7.81
CA ARG A 318 9.75 12.86 -7.19
C ARG A 318 11.16 12.29 -7.32
N TYR A 319 11.65 11.77 -6.23
CA TYR A 319 12.90 11.03 -6.12
C TYR A 319 12.61 9.62 -5.66
N GLU A 320 13.10 8.63 -6.39
CA GLU A 320 12.96 7.22 -6.08
C GLU A 320 14.35 6.58 -6.07
N ARG A 321 14.60 5.82 -5.03
CA ARG A 321 15.78 4.98 -4.89
C ARG A 321 15.33 3.58 -4.54
N SER A 322 15.80 2.59 -5.30
CA SER A 322 15.58 1.17 -5.02
C SER A 322 16.87 0.43 -5.29
N ASN A 323 17.47 -0.09 -4.26
CA ASN A 323 18.68 -0.90 -4.35
C ASN A 323 18.34 -2.33 -3.93
N ARG A 324 19.08 -3.27 -4.47
CA ARG A 324 19.11 -4.67 -4.10
C ARG A 324 20.53 -5.14 -4.11
N ASP A 325 21.07 -5.46 -2.95
CA ASP A 325 22.39 -6.04 -2.79
C ASP A 325 22.20 -7.52 -2.40
N THR A 326 22.77 -8.43 -3.17
CA THR A 326 22.66 -9.89 -2.99
C THR A 326 24.03 -10.45 -2.63
N TYR A 327 24.06 -11.29 -1.62
CA TYR A 327 25.26 -11.95 -1.11
C TYR A 327 25.05 -13.46 -1.13
N GLU A 328 25.99 -14.19 -1.69
CA GLU A 328 26.04 -15.66 -1.66
C GLU A 328 26.87 -16.09 -0.46
N LEU A 329 26.25 -16.85 0.44
CA LEU A 329 26.86 -17.24 1.71
C LEU A 329 27.37 -18.70 1.68
N SER A 330 27.04 -19.49 0.65
CA SER A 330 27.36 -20.92 0.55
C SER A 330 28.84 -21.24 0.61
N SER A 331 29.69 -20.29 0.18
CA SER A 331 31.15 -20.46 0.13
C SER A 331 31.87 -20.00 1.41
N LEU A 332 31.16 -19.47 2.39
CA LEU A 332 31.76 -18.95 3.61
C LEU A 332 31.83 -20.02 4.70
N ALA A 333 32.90 -20.05 5.47
CA ALA A 333 33.20 -21.10 6.47
C ALA A 333 32.15 -21.25 7.58
N SER A 334 31.26 -20.27 7.76
CA SER A 334 30.20 -20.26 8.77
C SER A 334 28.80 -20.28 8.13
N SER A 335 28.66 -20.71 6.90
CA SER A 335 27.42 -20.68 6.11
C SER A 335 26.33 -21.63 6.59
N ASP A 336 26.65 -22.55 7.51
CA ASP A 336 25.69 -23.53 8.03
C ASP A 336 24.64 -22.91 8.98
N ILE A 337 24.88 -21.67 9.45
CA ILE A 337 23.97 -20.97 10.35
C ILE A 337 22.97 -20.17 9.52
N TYR A 338 21.75 -20.66 9.45
CA TYR A 338 20.68 -19.99 8.76
C TYR A 338 20.13 -18.78 9.55
N GLY A 339 20.02 -17.63 8.87
CA GLY A 339 19.42 -16.42 9.45
C GLY A 339 20.37 -15.52 10.23
N GLU A 340 21.69 -15.82 10.22
CA GLU A 340 22.73 -15.00 10.78
C GLU A 340 23.77 -14.64 9.70
N LEU A 341 24.33 -13.43 9.79
CA LEU A 341 25.39 -13.01 8.89
C LEU A 341 26.75 -13.45 9.42
N PRO A 342 27.51 -14.27 8.66
CA PRO A 342 28.86 -14.62 9.04
C PRO A 342 29.79 -13.42 8.94
N SER A 343 30.87 -13.42 9.71
CA SER A 343 31.92 -12.40 9.61
C SER A 343 32.49 -12.38 8.18
N GLY A 344 32.60 -11.21 7.59
CA GLY A 344 33.12 -11.04 6.23
C GLY A 344 32.13 -11.45 5.12
N TYR A 345 30.83 -11.49 5.40
CA TYR A 345 29.78 -11.83 4.41
C TYR A 345 29.82 -10.94 3.17
N GLU A 346 30.37 -9.74 3.27
CA GLU A 346 30.51 -8.80 2.15
C GLU A 346 31.35 -9.38 1.00
N ALA A 347 32.25 -10.32 1.28
CA ALA A 347 33.02 -11.03 0.27
C ALA A 347 32.14 -11.90 -0.66
N GLY A 348 30.97 -12.30 -0.18
CA GLY A 348 29.96 -13.02 -0.96
C GLY A 348 29.09 -12.15 -1.87
N TYR A 349 29.41 -10.87 -2.03
CA TYR A 349 28.61 -9.97 -2.89
C TYR A 349 28.55 -10.46 -4.34
N VAL A 350 27.32 -10.57 -4.87
CA VAL A 350 27.05 -11.05 -6.23
C VAL A 350 26.56 -9.89 -7.10
N ASP A 351 27.45 -9.29 -7.85
CA ASP A 351 27.17 -8.13 -8.70
C ASP A 351 26.07 -8.43 -9.73
N SER A 352 26.06 -9.61 -10.36
CA SER A 352 25.09 -10.02 -11.38
C SER A 352 23.66 -10.16 -10.85
N LEU A 353 23.47 -10.40 -9.54
CA LEU A 353 22.17 -10.50 -8.88
C LEU A 353 21.78 -9.22 -8.13
N SER A 354 22.66 -8.23 -8.13
CA SER A 354 22.49 -6.95 -7.45
C SER A 354 22.07 -5.88 -8.43
N ASN A 355 21.21 -4.97 -7.97
CA ASN A 355 20.82 -3.83 -8.79
C ASN A 355 20.71 -2.54 -7.96
N ARG A 356 20.92 -1.43 -8.61
CA ARG A 356 20.73 -0.09 -8.06
C ARG A 356 19.93 0.72 -9.07
N SER A 357 18.89 1.37 -8.61
CA SER A 357 18.04 2.21 -9.45
C SER A 357 17.73 3.52 -8.73
N HIS A 358 18.06 4.62 -9.37
CA HIS A 358 17.70 5.95 -8.94
C HIS A 358 16.87 6.61 -10.04
N SER A 359 15.77 7.21 -9.68
CA SER A 359 14.93 7.95 -10.60
C SER A 359 14.57 9.29 -10.01
N ARG A 360 14.62 10.33 -10.82
CA ARG A 360 14.15 11.66 -10.46
C ARG A 360 13.23 12.19 -11.55
N SER A 361 12.06 12.67 -11.17
CA SER A 361 11.16 13.36 -12.09
C SER A 361 10.84 14.74 -11.58
N ASN A 362 10.75 15.71 -12.51
CA ASN A 362 10.27 17.06 -12.27
C ASN A 362 9.19 17.35 -13.30
N GLY A 363 8.04 17.80 -12.85
CA GLY A 363 6.89 18.08 -13.71
C GLY A 363 6.28 19.43 -13.41
N HIS A 364 5.74 20.06 -14.45
CA HIS A 364 5.00 21.31 -14.39
C HIS A 364 3.64 21.05 -15.03
N ASP A 365 2.57 21.08 -14.25
CA ASP A 365 1.22 20.83 -14.71
C ASP A 365 0.46 22.16 -14.82
N LEU A 366 0.01 22.50 -16.00
CA LEU A 366 -0.90 23.62 -16.25
C LEU A 366 -2.26 23.07 -16.60
N ASN A 367 -3.26 23.36 -15.81
CA ASN A 367 -4.65 22.96 -16.04
C ASN A 367 -5.54 24.18 -16.22
N VAL A 368 -6.29 24.21 -17.32
CA VAL A 368 -7.30 25.22 -17.61
C VAL A 368 -8.64 24.54 -17.72
N GLY A 369 -9.64 25.06 -17.02
CA GLY A 369 -10.97 24.45 -16.99
C GLY A 369 -12.09 25.48 -16.96
N VAL A 370 -13.23 25.05 -17.48
CA VAL A 370 -14.49 25.77 -17.42
C VAL A 370 -15.54 24.90 -16.75
N ASN A 371 -16.27 25.50 -15.83
CA ASN A 371 -17.42 24.87 -15.18
C ASN A 371 -18.67 25.71 -15.44
N TYR A 372 -19.73 25.07 -15.94
CA TYR A 372 -21.07 25.64 -16.06
C TYR A 372 -22.02 24.84 -15.17
N SER A 373 -22.86 25.53 -14.42
CA SER A 373 -23.86 24.89 -13.59
C SER A 373 -25.13 25.74 -13.49
N ASP A 374 -26.25 25.10 -13.82
CA ASP A 374 -27.60 25.63 -13.54
C ASP A 374 -28.50 24.50 -12.99
N ASP A 375 -29.81 24.74 -12.90
CA ASP A 375 -30.77 23.80 -12.33
C ASP A 375 -30.92 22.51 -13.17
N THR A 376 -30.60 22.57 -14.45
CA THR A 376 -30.81 21.49 -15.42
C THR A 376 -29.50 20.89 -15.91
N TRP A 377 -28.49 21.72 -16.11
CA TRP A 377 -27.22 21.34 -16.69
C TRP A 377 -26.07 21.58 -15.75
N MET A 378 -25.17 20.60 -15.68
CA MET A 378 -23.83 20.75 -15.13
C MET A 378 -22.83 20.30 -16.20
N PHE A 379 -21.86 21.14 -16.46
CA PHE A 379 -20.80 20.88 -17.43
C PHE A 379 -19.47 21.28 -16.85
N ASN A 380 -18.48 20.41 -16.99
CA ASN A 380 -17.10 20.67 -16.62
C ASN A 380 -16.20 20.19 -17.75
N ALA A 381 -15.39 21.07 -18.29
CA ALA A 381 -14.34 20.70 -19.23
C ALA A 381 -13.02 21.28 -18.77
N SER A 382 -11.98 20.49 -18.85
CA SER A 382 -10.61 20.93 -18.55
C SER A 382 -9.58 20.27 -19.45
N LEU A 383 -8.49 20.98 -19.64
CA LEU A 383 -7.30 20.47 -20.33
C LEU A 383 -6.10 20.69 -19.42
N GLY A 384 -5.48 19.59 -19.04
CA GLY A 384 -4.17 19.57 -18.37
C GLY A 384 -3.06 19.32 -19.38
N VAL A 385 -1.98 20.06 -19.24
CA VAL A 385 -0.73 19.85 -20.00
C VAL A 385 0.41 19.77 -19.01
N THR A 386 1.12 18.64 -18.98
CA THR A 386 2.18 18.37 -18.02
C THR A 386 3.49 18.08 -18.72
N PRO A 387 4.29 19.10 -19.08
CA PRO A 387 5.69 18.87 -19.42
C PRO A 387 6.45 18.36 -18.18
N GLN A 388 7.19 17.29 -18.38
CA GLN A 388 8.01 16.70 -17.34
C GLN A 388 9.34 16.19 -17.87
N ARG A 389 10.35 16.24 -17.00
CA ARG A 389 11.65 15.64 -17.22
C ARG A 389 11.86 14.52 -16.23
N ARG A 390 12.24 13.35 -16.73
CA ARG A 390 12.60 12.20 -15.90
C ARG A 390 14.02 11.77 -16.21
N THR A 391 14.81 11.58 -15.17
CA THR A 391 16.15 10.98 -15.24
C THR A 391 16.13 9.65 -14.52
N ILE A 392 16.79 8.67 -15.09
CA ILE A 392 16.88 7.31 -14.56
C ILE A 392 18.32 6.87 -14.68
N ASP A 393 18.86 6.42 -13.57
CA ASP A 393 20.18 5.83 -13.42
C ASP A 393 19.97 4.42 -12.88
N ARG A 394 20.43 3.41 -13.62
CA ARG A 394 20.26 2.00 -13.26
C ARG A 394 21.52 1.21 -13.52
N LYS A 395 21.91 0.44 -12.52
CA LYS A 395 23.00 -0.53 -12.60
C LYS A 395 22.48 -1.92 -12.29
N VAL A 396 22.75 -2.90 -13.14
CA VAL A 396 22.49 -4.32 -12.92
C VAL A 396 23.75 -5.11 -13.29
N GLY A 397 24.42 -5.66 -12.29
CA GLY A 397 25.73 -6.23 -12.50
C GLY A 397 26.69 -5.22 -13.09
N LYS A 398 27.37 -5.62 -14.16
CA LYS A 398 28.30 -4.76 -14.92
C LYS A 398 27.58 -3.79 -15.89
N LEU A 399 26.28 -3.99 -16.13
CA LEU A 399 25.52 -3.14 -17.04
C LEU A 399 25.11 -1.86 -16.32
N TYR A 400 25.38 -0.75 -16.96
CA TYR A 400 25.00 0.58 -16.48
C TYR A 400 24.23 1.29 -17.57
N ALA A 401 23.10 1.87 -17.22
CA ALA A 401 22.30 2.67 -18.11
C ALA A 401 21.86 3.94 -17.39
N ASP A 402 22.10 5.08 -18.03
CA ASP A 402 21.66 6.40 -17.62
C ASP A 402 20.85 7.02 -18.77
N THR A 403 19.68 7.52 -18.47
CA THR A 403 18.83 8.14 -19.47
C THR A 403 18.06 9.33 -18.91
N ALA A 404 17.85 10.32 -19.75
CA ALA A 404 17.03 11.49 -19.46
C ALA A 404 15.96 11.63 -20.54
N MET A 405 14.73 11.80 -20.13
CA MET A 405 13.59 11.94 -21.03
C MET A 405 12.81 13.20 -20.71
N ASN A 406 12.42 13.90 -21.77
CA ASN A 406 11.44 14.97 -21.68
C ASN A 406 10.14 14.47 -22.31
N MET A 407 9.03 14.65 -21.61
CA MET A 407 7.71 14.15 -22.00
C MET A 407 6.68 15.24 -21.77
N ILE A 408 5.61 15.19 -22.55
CA ILE A 408 4.47 16.08 -22.39
C ILE A 408 3.22 15.21 -22.31
N ASP A 409 2.50 15.30 -21.20
CA ASP A 409 1.24 14.61 -21.01
C ASP A 409 0.07 15.55 -21.22
N PHE A 410 -0.96 15.04 -21.92
CA PHE A 410 -2.23 15.72 -22.12
C PHE A 410 -3.32 15.00 -21.34
N GLN A 411 -4.10 15.77 -20.58
CA GLN A 411 -5.16 15.26 -19.72
C GLN A 411 -6.47 16.02 -20.00
N PRO A 412 -7.13 15.77 -21.14
CA PRO A 412 -8.45 16.32 -21.41
C PRO A 412 -9.50 15.62 -20.55
N MET A 413 -10.38 16.40 -19.96
CA MET A 413 -11.52 15.92 -19.20
C MET A 413 -12.78 16.66 -19.62
N ILE A 414 -13.86 15.93 -19.88
CA ILE A 414 -15.18 16.47 -20.10
C ILE A 414 -16.16 15.68 -19.24
N TRP A 415 -16.90 16.39 -18.44
CA TRP A 415 -17.99 15.82 -17.68
C TRP A 415 -19.24 16.68 -17.89
N MET A 416 -20.34 16.02 -18.23
CA MET A 416 -21.61 16.67 -18.45
C MET A 416 -22.72 15.88 -17.76
N SER A 417 -23.64 16.56 -17.12
CA SER A 417 -24.83 15.97 -16.55
C SER A 417 -26.03 16.85 -16.84
N TRP A 418 -27.04 16.23 -17.42
CA TRP A 418 -28.34 16.83 -17.62
C TRP A 418 -29.34 16.18 -16.67
N ARG A 419 -30.17 17.00 -16.02
CA ARG A 419 -31.18 16.54 -15.09
C ARG A 419 -32.49 17.28 -15.32
N LYS A 420 -33.56 16.51 -15.52
CA LYS A 420 -34.92 17.07 -15.60
C LYS A 420 -35.89 16.09 -14.91
N LYS A 421 -36.57 16.58 -13.87
CA LYS A 421 -37.42 15.77 -13.00
C LYS A 421 -36.64 14.56 -12.47
N GLU A 422 -37.09 13.35 -12.75
CA GLU A 422 -36.47 12.08 -12.32
C GLU A 422 -35.42 11.55 -13.29
N MET A 423 -35.34 12.12 -14.48
CA MET A 423 -34.36 11.71 -15.51
C MET A 423 -33.02 12.39 -15.31
N ARG A 424 -31.94 11.60 -15.39
CA ARG A 424 -30.57 12.07 -15.40
C ARG A 424 -29.78 11.38 -16.51
N VAL A 425 -29.12 12.16 -17.31
CA VAL A 425 -28.16 11.69 -18.31
C VAL A 425 -26.80 12.27 -17.97
N SER A 426 -25.76 11.46 -17.98
CA SER A 426 -24.39 11.90 -17.71
C SER A 426 -23.43 11.34 -18.75
N LEU A 427 -22.49 12.18 -19.17
CA LEU A 427 -21.37 11.86 -20.05
C LEU A 427 -20.08 12.14 -19.30
N ASN A 428 -19.15 11.22 -19.32
CA ASN A 428 -17.83 11.38 -18.74
C ASN A 428 -16.77 10.93 -19.76
N TYR A 429 -15.84 11.81 -20.06
CA TYR A 429 -14.67 11.54 -20.88
C TYR A 429 -13.42 11.97 -20.13
N ASN A 430 -12.49 11.06 -19.92
CA ASN A 430 -11.18 11.31 -19.32
C ASN A 430 -10.11 10.76 -20.26
N GLY A 431 -9.30 11.64 -20.82
CA GLY A 431 -8.10 11.28 -21.55
C GLY A 431 -6.88 11.35 -20.65
N ASN A 432 -5.97 10.39 -20.78
CA ASN A 432 -4.66 10.45 -20.16
C ASN A 432 -3.61 9.89 -21.11
N THR A 433 -2.43 10.44 -21.07
CA THR A 433 -1.25 9.88 -21.73
C THR A 433 -0.61 8.89 -20.77
N ARG A 434 -0.46 7.63 -21.20
CA ARG A 434 0.26 6.61 -20.43
C ARG A 434 1.73 6.64 -20.84
N GLN A 435 2.56 6.88 -19.86
CA GLN A 435 4.00 6.88 -20.08
C GLN A 435 4.56 5.47 -20.03
N PRO A 436 5.64 5.19 -20.78
CA PRO A 436 6.34 3.92 -20.70
C PRO A 436 6.87 3.68 -19.29
N SER A 437 6.81 2.42 -18.85
CA SER A 437 7.38 2.01 -17.58
C SER A 437 8.91 2.07 -17.62
N LEU A 438 9.55 1.99 -16.46
CA LEU A 438 11.00 1.91 -16.37
C LEU A 438 11.56 0.70 -17.12
N SER A 439 10.87 -0.45 -17.05
CA SER A 439 11.26 -1.67 -17.76
C SER A 439 11.17 -1.55 -19.28
N ASP A 440 10.20 -0.75 -19.78
CA ASP A 440 10.04 -0.53 -21.22
C ASP A 440 11.17 0.36 -21.80
N LEU A 441 11.69 1.26 -20.95
CA LEU A 441 12.71 2.22 -21.33
C LEU A 441 14.14 1.68 -21.24
N MET A 442 14.35 0.73 -20.37
CA MET A 442 15.66 0.13 -20.08
C MET A 442 15.51 -1.38 -19.90
N PRO A 443 15.24 -2.13 -20.98
CA PRO A 443 15.26 -3.57 -20.93
C PRO A 443 16.70 -4.03 -20.67
N LEU A 444 17.01 -4.32 -19.42
CA LEU A 444 18.23 -5.02 -19.03
C LEU A 444 17.85 -6.50 -18.92
N THR A 445 17.94 -7.19 -20.03
CA THR A 445 17.75 -8.65 -20.12
C THR A 445 19.04 -9.38 -19.76
#